data_eadd8854914f0ae404efcbaa868b4d69
#
_entry.id   eadd8854914f0ae404efcbaa868b4d69
#
_cell.length_a   1.000
_cell.length_b   1.000
_cell.length_c   1.000
_cell.angle_alpha   90.00
_cell.angle_beta   90.00
_cell.angle_gamma   90.00
#
_symmetry.space_group_name_H-M   'P 1'
#
loop_
_entity.id
_entity.type
_entity.pdbx_description
1 polymer ?
#
loop_
_entity_poly.entity_id
_entity_poly.type
_entity_poly.pdbx_seq_one_letter_code
_entity_poly.pdbx_strand_id
1 'polypeptide(L)'
;MIVKKKKIIIILFCIIVLAFIGIKLVSNGLINHANSISVSSPNMENGTYIGECSCTPVHVKVKVIVKNHKLTNITILEHDNGLGSSAEGIIEDIIKNQSLDVDTVSGATVSSNCILKAVENATERGSNQI
;
A
#
# COMPACT_ATOMS: atom_id res chain seq x y z
N MET A 1 49.40 -20.63 1.67
CA MET A 1 48.35 -20.59 0.60
C MET A 1 46.91 -20.62 1.10
N ILE A 2 46.59 -21.44 2.11
CA ILE A 2 45.25 -21.57 2.67
C ILE A 2 44.80 -20.29 3.40
N VAL A 3 45.68 -19.59 4.12
CA VAL A 3 45.39 -18.35 4.87
C VAL A 3 45.02 -17.20 3.92
N LYS A 4 45.64 -17.06 2.77
CA LYS A 4 45.31 -16.05 1.76
C LYS A 4 43.95 -16.29 1.13
N LYS A 5 43.59 -17.54 0.85
CA LYS A 5 42.26 -17.91 0.31
C LYS A 5 41.12 -17.65 1.33
N LYS A 6 41.36 -17.95 2.62
CA LYS A 6 40.39 -17.65 3.70
C LYS A 6 40.18 -16.14 3.85
N LYS A 7 41.22 -15.31 3.79
CA LYS A 7 41.10 -13.85 3.83
C LYS A 7 40.29 -13.29 2.65
N ILE A 8 40.49 -13.81 1.44
CA ILE A 8 39.76 -13.41 0.25
C ILE A 8 38.29 -13.78 0.36
N ILE A 9 37.96 -14.95 0.88
CA ILE A 9 36.56 -15.39 1.11
C ILE A 9 35.86 -14.50 2.13
N ILE A 10 36.55 -14.11 3.22
CA ILE A 10 36.00 -13.21 4.25
C ILE A 10 35.74 -11.82 3.66
N ILE A 11 36.65 -11.29 2.87
CA ILE A 11 36.50 -9.99 2.21
C ILE A 11 35.34 -10.01 1.22
N LEU A 12 35.18 -11.06 0.41
CA LEU A 12 34.05 -11.24 -0.49
C LEU A 12 32.72 -11.33 0.27
N PHE A 13 32.68 -12.05 1.39
CA PHE A 13 31.52 -12.15 2.24
C PHE A 13 31.13 -10.80 2.85
N CYS A 14 32.10 -10.02 3.34
CA CYS A 14 31.88 -8.66 3.85
C CYS A 14 31.34 -7.72 2.77
N ILE A 15 31.82 -7.81 1.52
CA ILE A 15 31.31 -6.99 0.40
C ILE A 15 29.87 -7.34 0.07
N ILE A 16 29.51 -8.62 0.08
CA ILE A 16 28.14 -9.07 -0.17
C ILE A 16 27.20 -8.59 0.96
N VAL A 17 27.63 -8.68 2.21
CA VAL A 17 26.85 -8.19 3.36
C VAL A 17 26.66 -6.68 3.30
N LEU A 18 27.70 -5.91 2.97
CA LEU A 18 27.63 -4.46 2.79
C LEU A 18 26.70 -4.08 1.63
N ALA A 19 26.73 -4.81 0.51
CA ALA A 19 25.84 -4.60 -0.60
C ALA A 19 24.37 -4.88 -0.21
N PHE A 20 24.12 -5.94 0.56
CA PHE A 20 22.77 -6.25 1.08
C PHE A 20 22.25 -5.18 2.04
N ILE A 21 23.10 -4.64 2.92
CA ILE A 21 22.74 -3.55 3.82
C ILE A 21 22.48 -2.26 3.03
N GLY A 22 23.30 -1.96 2.02
CA GLY A 22 23.12 -0.80 1.14
C GLY A 22 21.81 -0.87 0.36
N ILE A 23 21.43 -2.02 -0.17
CA ILE A 23 20.15 -2.23 -0.86
C ILE A 23 18.96 -2.03 0.10
N LYS A 24 19.06 -2.51 1.34
CA LYS A 24 18.03 -2.31 2.36
C LYS A 24 17.87 -0.85 2.76
N LEU A 25 18.97 -0.11 2.91
CA LEU A 25 18.93 1.32 3.23
C LEU A 25 18.37 2.18 2.09
N VAL A 26 18.74 1.84 0.84
CA VAL A 26 18.22 2.55 -0.35
C VAL A 26 16.73 2.24 -0.56
N SER A 27 16.29 0.99 -0.37
CA SER A 27 14.88 0.65 -0.50
C SER A 27 14.01 1.34 0.57
N ASN A 28 14.48 1.44 1.80
CA ASN A 28 13.78 2.19 2.85
C ASN A 28 13.76 3.71 2.59
N GLY A 29 14.81 4.26 1.97
CA GLY A 29 14.86 5.69 1.61
C GLY A 29 13.96 6.07 0.43
N LEU A 30 13.78 5.16 -0.53
CA LEU A 30 12.91 5.38 -1.70
C LEU A 30 11.43 5.12 -1.40
N ILE A 31 11.13 4.27 -0.43
CA ILE A 31 9.74 3.95 -0.02
C ILE A 31 9.15 5.06 0.86
N ASN A 32 9.98 5.81 1.60
CA ASN A 32 9.53 6.92 2.43
C ASN A 32 9.07 8.18 1.64
N HIS A 33 9.14 8.16 0.30
CA HIS A 33 8.56 9.18 -0.57
C HIS A 33 7.25 8.74 -1.25
N ALA A 34 6.75 7.54 -0.95
CA ALA A 34 5.36 7.23 -1.21
C ALA A 34 4.55 8.03 -0.18
N ASN A 35 4.03 9.16 -0.62
CA ASN A 35 3.15 10.04 0.13
C ASN A 35 2.31 9.23 1.12
N SER A 36 2.51 9.45 2.40
CA SER A 36 1.55 9.06 3.42
C SER A 36 0.29 9.89 3.15
N ILE A 37 -0.57 9.35 2.27
CA ILE A 37 -1.87 9.93 1.99
C ILE A 37 -2.71 9.64 3.23
N SER A 38 -2.71 10.57 4.16
CA SER A 38 -3.70 10.55 5.23
C SER A 38 -5.06 10.78 4.59
N VAL A 39 -5.92 9.81 4.67
CA VAL A 39 -7.26 9.84 4.07
C VAL A 39 -8.23 10.72 4.84
N SER A 40 -7.86 11.17 6.03
CA SER A 40 -8.58 12.20 6.77
C SER A 40 -8.14 13.59 6.31
N SER A 41 -8.64 14.01 5.16
CA SER A 41 -8.55 15.41 4.77
C SER A 41 -9.59 16.20 5.58
N PRO A 42 -9.22 17.32 6.21
CA PRO A 42 -10.17 18.17 6.90
C PRO A 42 -11.27 18.74 5.97
N ASN A 43 -11.07 18.62 4.66
CA ASN A 43 -12.00 19.10 3.64
C ASN A 43 -12.87 18.01 3.01
N MET A 44 -12.79 16.75 3.50
CA MET A 44 -13.62 15.69 2.97
C MET A 44 -15.05 15.83 3.49
N GLU A 45 -16.00 16.09 2.60
CA GLU A 45 -17.42 16.21 2.98
C GLU A 45 -18.03 14.86 3.39
N ASN A 46 -19.05 14.93 4.25
CA ASN A 46 -19.82 13.75 4.58
C ASN A 46 -20.56 13.23 3.35
N GLY A 47 -20.43 11.96 3.06
CA GLY A 47 -21.05 11.40 1.87
C GLY A 47 -20.65 9.96 1.59
N THR A 48 -21.14 9.49 0.47
CA THR A 48 -20.79 8.17 -0.07
C THR A 48 -20.11 8.35 -1.42
N TYR A 49 -18.90 7.82 -1.53
CA TYR A 49 -18.07 7.97 -2.71
C TYR A 49 -17.72 6.61 -3.30
N ILE A 50 -17.62 6.55 -4.62
CA ILE A 50 -17.23 5.33 -5.34
C ILE A 50 -15.89 5.59 -6.03
N GLY A 51 -14.95 4.69 -5.78
CA GLY A 51 -13.66 4.64 -6.46
C GLY A 51 -13.43 3.29 -7.10
N GLU A 52 -12.65 3.28 -8.15
CA GLU A 52 -12.28 2.07 -8.86
C GLU A 52 -10.83 2.11 -9.29
N CYS A 53 -10.24 0.95 -9.42
CA CYS A 53 -8.89 0.75 -9.92
C CYS A 53 -8.83 -0.53 -10.76
N SER A 54 -8.13 -0.48 -11.87
CA SER A 54 -7.84 -1.64 -12.71
C SER A 54 -6.34 -1.80 -12.85
N CYS A 55 -5.82 -2.92 -12.37
CA CYS A 55 -4.43 -3.34 -12.51
C CYS A 55 -4.45 -4.76 -13.08
N THR A 56 -4.50 -4.91 -14.39
CA THR A 56 -4.68 -6.22 -15.06
C THR A 56 -3.80 -7.32 -14.44
N PRO A 57 -4.34 -8.47 -14.01
CA PRO A 57 -5.73 -8.94 -14.21
C PRO A 57 -6.73 -8.53 -13.09
N VAL A 58 -6.33 -7.68 -12.14
CA VAL A 58 -7.16 -7.28 -10.99
C VAL A 58 -8.01 -6.05 -11.33
N HIS A 59 -9.29 -6.09 -10.97
CA HIS A 59 -10.19 -4.95 -10.98
C HIS A 59 -10.86 -4.82 -9.62
N VAL A 60 -10.89 -3.61 -9.08
CA VAL A 60 -11.50 -3.32 -7.77
C VAL A 60 -12.39 -2.11 -7.87
N LYS A 61 -13.60 -2.22 -7.31
CA LYS A 61 -14.53 -1.12 -7.12
C LYS A 61 -14.97 -1.07 -5.66
N VAL A 62 -14.84 0.08 -5.05
CA VAL A 62 -15.16 0.29 -3.64
C VAL A 62 -16.18 1.39 -3.45
N LYS A 63 -16.97 1.24 -2.40
CA LYS A 63 -17.85 2.27 -1.86
C LYS A 63 -17.30 2.72 -0.52
N VAL A 64 -17.00 4.00 -0.41
CA VAL A 64 -16.44 4.63 0.79
C VAL A 64 -17.49 5.53 1.42
N ILE A 65 -17.72 5.39 2.72
CA ILE A 65 -18.63 6.24 3.48
C ILE A 65 -17.83 7.13 4.42
N VAL A 66 -18.02 8.44 4.28
CA VAL A 66 -17.39 9.47 5.10
C VAL A 66 -18.42 10.10 6.02
N LYS A 67 -18.12 10.15 7.32
CA LYS A 67 -18.91 10.87 8.34
C LYS A 67 -17.96 11.61 9.27
N ASN A 68 -18.29 12.85 9.60
CA ASN A 68 -17.46 13.71 10.46
C ASN A 68 -15.99 13.79 9.97
N HIS A 69 -15.82 13.94 8.65
CA HIS A 69 -14.52 14.00 7.98
C HIS A 69 -13.62 12.76 8.19
N LYS A 70 -14.23 11.61 8.50
CA LYS A 70 -13.54 10.34 8.71
C LYS A 70 -14.13 9.23 7.85
N LEU A 71 -13.29 8.31 7.43
CA LEU A 71 -13.72 7.06 6.82
C LEU A 71 -14.40 6.20 7.89
N THR A 72 -15.67 5.93 7.71
CA THR A 72 -16.44 5.09 8.64
C THR A 72 -16.74 3.71 8.10
N ASN A 73 -16.79 3.57 6.78
CA ASN A 73 -17.00 2.27 6.14
C ASN A 73 -16.40 2.26 4.74
N ILE A 74 -15.83 1.13 4.36
CA ILE A 74 -15.38 0.82 3.01
C ILE A 74 -15.98 -0.54 2.65
N THR A 75 -16.75 -0.59 1.57
CA THR A 75 -17.36 -1.82 1.06
C THR A 75 -16.79 -2.10 -0.32
N ILE A 76 -16.29 -3.31 -0.54
CA ILE A 76 -15.91 -3.77 -1.87
C ILE A 76 -17.17 -4.13 -2.63
N LEU A 77 -17.40 -3.50 -3.77
CA LEU A 77 -18.52 -3.76 -4.66
C LEU A 77 -18.16 -4.80 -5.72
N GLU A 78 -16.94 -4.71 -6.23
CA GLU A 78 -16.40 -5.62 -7.25
C GLU A 78 -14.93 -5.87 -6.94
N HIS A 79 -14.50 -7.12 -7.01
CA HIS A 79 -13.11 -7.51 -6.86
C HIS A 79 -12.80 -8.73 -7.73
N ASP A 80 -12.37 -8.47 -8.94
CA ASP A 80 -11.84 -9.51 -9.83
C ASP A 80 -10.36 -9.75 -9.45
N ASN A 81 -10.13 -10.76 -8.62
CA ASN A 81 -8.86 -10.91 -7.91
C ASN A 81 -8.14 -12.24 -8.18
N GLY A 82 -8.78 -13.23 -8.84
CA GLY A 82 -8.22 -14.56 -8.92
C GLY A 82 -7.92 -15.14 -7.53
N LEU A 83 -6.66 -15.06 -7.09
CA LEU A 83 -6.21 -15.53 -5.77
C LEU A 83 -6.04 -14.42 -4.73
N GLY A 84 -6.39 -13.19 -5.05
CA GLY A 84 -6.11 -12.01 -4.24
C GLY A 84 -7.17 -11.63 -3.19
N SER A 85 -8.17 -12.49 -2.91
CA SER A 85 -9.26 -12.20 -1.97
C SER A 85 -8.79 -11.88 -0.54
N SER A 86 -7.66 -12.44 -0.12
CA SER A 86 -7.06 -12.13 1.19
C SER A 86 -6.67 -10.65 1.35
N ALA A 87 -6.48 -9.92 0.25
CA ALA A 87 -6.19 -8.49 0.28
C ALA A 87 -7.30 -7.64 0.88
N GLU A 88 -8.54 -8.14 0.90
CA GLU A 88 -9.69 -7.41 1.44
C GLU A 88 -9.54 -7.08 2.94
N GLY A 89 -8.71 -7.84 3.66
CA GLY A 89 -8.40 -7.59 5.07
C GLY A 89 -7.74 -6.23 5.35
N ILE A 90 -7.10 -5.59 4.37
CA ILE A 90 -6.49 -4.27 4.56
C ILE A 90 -7.52 -3.16 4.83
N ILE A 91 -8.80 -3.38 4.50
CA ILE A 91 -9.87 -2.40 4.72
C ILE A 91 -10.00 -2.02 6.18
N GLU A 92 -9.90 -3.00 7.09
CA GLU A 92 -9.96 -2.75 8.52
C GLU A 92 -8.80 -1.86 8.98
N ASP A 93 -7.60 -2.10 8.45
CA ASP A 93 -6.41 -1.31 8.76
C ASP A 93 -6.53 0.13 8.23
N ILE A 94 -7.07 0.32 7.04
CA ILE A 94 -7.33 1.65 6.46
C ILE A 94 -8.30 2.44 7.35
N ILE A 95 -9.41 1.83 7.76
CA ILE A 95 -10.41 2.50 8.62
C ILE A 95 -9.85 2.79 10.00
N LYS A 96 -9.15 1.84 10.60
CA LYS A 96 -8.54 1.97 11.93
C LYS A 96 -7.48 3.06 11.98
N ASN A 97 -6.61 3.10 10.98
CA ASN A 97 -5.51 4.04 10.91
C ASN A 97 -5.89 5.37 10.26
N GLN A 98 -7.06 5.45 9.61
CA GLN A 98 -7.49 6.60 8.79
C GLN A 98 -6.39 7.00 7.79
N SER A 99 -5.73 6.00 7.20
CA SER A 99 -4.57 6.17 6.32
C SER A 99 -4.54 5.07 5.27
N LEU A 100 -4.01 5.40 4.10
CA LEU A 100 -3.68 4.43 3.05
C LEU A 100 -2.25 3.87 3.21
N ASP A 101 -1.51 4.38 4.17
CA ASP A 101 -0.18 3.87 4.52
C ASP A 101 -0.33 2.65 5.43
N VAL A 102 -0.78 1.55 4.86
CA VAL A 102 -0.96 0.25 5.49
C VAL A 102 -0.20 -0.82 4.73
N ASP A 103 0.19 -1.87 5.44
CA ASP A 103 0.93 -2.98 4.83
C ASP A 103 0.08 -3.75 3.82
N THR A 104 0.69 -4.13 2.71
CA THR A 104 0.06 -5.01 1.73
C THR A 104 0.08 -6.46 2.21
N VAL A 105 -0.93 -7.24 1.81
CA VAL A 105 -1.02 -8.66 2.17
C VAL A 105 -0.03 -9.48 1.35
N SER A 106 0.82 -10.27 2.03
CA SER A 106 1.75 -11.20 1.37
C SER A 106 1.01 -12.16 0.44
N GLY A 107 1.50 -12.29 -0.81
CA GLY A 107 0.87 -13.10 -1.84
C GLY A 107 -0.33 -12.44 -2.55
N ALA A 108 -0.78 -11.27 -2.08
CA ALA A 108 -1.88 -10.49 -2.67
C ALA A 108 -1.52 -9.02 -2.88
N THR A 109 -0.26 -8.72 -3.16
CA THR A 109 0.27 -7.35 -3.27
C THR A 109 -0.43 -6.53 -4.35
N VAL A 110 -0.69 -7.12 -5.53
CA VAL A 110 -1.35 -6.42 -6.63
C VAL A 110 -2.79 -6.05 -6.24
N SER A 111 -3.54 -6.97 -5.65
CA SER A 111 -4.89 -6.72 -5.16
C SER A 111 -4.90 -5.69 -4.03
N SER A 112 -3.97 -5.77 -3.08
CA SER A 112 -3.81 -4.78 -2.00
C SER A 112 -3.59 -3.37 -2.55
N ASN A 113 -2.64 -3.21 -3.48
CA ASN A 113 -2.37 -1.92 -4.11
C ASN A 113 -3.56 -1.41 -4.93
N CYS A 114 -4.30 -2.29 -5.59
CA CYS A 114 -5.49 -1.91 -6.34
C CYS A 114 -6.62 -1.46 -5.42
N ILE A 115 -6.81 -2.09 -4.26
CA ILE A 115 -7.77 -1.65 -3.23
C ILE A 115 -7.38 -0.27 -2.68
N LEU A 116 -6.11 -0.07 -2.31
CA LEU A 116 -5.60 1.22 -1.84
C LEU A 116 -5.85 2.34 -2.86
N LYS A 117 -5.56 2.08 -4.14
CA LYS A 117 -5.78 3.06 -5.21
C LYS A 117 -7.26 3.32 -5.47
N ALA A 118 -8.12 2.32 -5.37
CA ALA A 118 -9.56 2.50 -5.49
C ALA A 118 -10.13 3.38 -4.35
N VAL A 119 -9.65 3.19 -3.11
CA VAL A 119 -10.02 4.03 -1.97
C VAL A 119 -9.50 5.45 -2.14
N GLU A 120 -8.25 5.62 -2.59
CA GLU A 120 -7.68 6.93 -2.92
C GLU A 120 -8.54 7.67 -3.94
N ASN A 121 -8.88 7.03 -5.05
CA ASN A 121 -9.72 7.61 -6.09
C ASN A 121 -11.13 8.00 -5.58
N ALA A 122 -11.70 7.24 -4.65
CA ALA A 122 -12.96 7.59 -4.00
C ALA A 122 -12.82 8.85 -3.13
N THR A 123 -11.76 8.93 -2.35
CA THR A 123 -11.53 10.04 -1.41
C THR A 123 -11.14 11.34 -2.11
N GLU A 124 -10.39 11.27 -3.21
CA GLU A 124 -10.08 12.44 -4.05
C GLU A 124 -11.33 13.05 -4.66
N ARG A 125 -12.30 12.22 -5.10
CA ARG A 125 -13.60 12.71 -5.59
C ARG A 125 -14.41 13.40 -4.51
N GLY A 126 -14.30 12.95 -3.26
CA GLY A 126 -14.95 13.57 -2.12
C GLY A 126 -14.35 14.92 -1.72
N SER A 127 -13.08 15.16 -1.99
CA SER A 127 -12.41 16.42 -1.70
C SER A 127 -12.54 17.48 -2.80
N ASN A 128 -12.90 17.07 -4.02
CA ASN A 128 -12.98 17.94 -5.20
C ASN A 128 -14.40 18.46 -5.51
N GLN A 129 -15.36 18.24 -4.62
CA GLN A 129 -16.74 18.75 -4.80
C GLN A 129 -17.00 20.12 -4.18
N ILE A 130 -15.97 20.96 -4.11
CA ILE A 130 -16.11 22.37 -3.70
C ILE A 130 -16.13 23.26 -4.94
#